data_a9a956b3c9377842322a4a5d25c87f7b
#
_entry.id   a9a956b3c9377842322a4a5d25c87f7b
#
_cell.length_a   1.000
_cell.length_b   1.000
_cell.length_c   1.000
_cell.angle_alpha   90.00
_cell.angle_beta   90.00
_cell.angle_gamma   90.00
#
_symmetry.space_group_name_H-M   'P 1'
#
loop_
_entity.id
_entity.type
_entity.pdbx_description
1 polymer ?
#
loop_
_entity_poly.entity_id
_entity_poly.type
_entity_poly.pdbx_seq_one_letter_code
_entity_poly.pdbx_strand_id
1 'polypeptide(L)'
;MKKGIILAILVMFGMTMMAQDENSGNKLPSVTIKTLDGSSFNTQDISNDGKPIVISFWALWCKPCKQEMNAYAENYEEWQEATGVKIYAVSIDDARSTAKVMPFVSGKGWPMDILLDPNGDFKRAMSVNMIPHTFILNGKGEVVYQHTSYYEGLEDEIFEIIEKVAAGENINE
;
A
#
# COMPACT_ATOMS: atom_id res chain seq x y z
N MET A 1 -57.46 48.56 25.16
CA MET A 1 -55.99 48.65 24.98
C MET A 1 -55.39 47.36 25.50
N LYS A 2 -55.11 46.38 24.61
CA LYS A 2 -54.47 45.11 24.98
C LYS A 2 -53.18 45.01 24.17
N LYS A 3 -52.04 45.11 24.88
CA LYS A 3 -50.69 44.94 24.30
C LYS A 3 -50.40 43.47 24.13
N GLY A 4 -50.30 43.00 22.87
CA GLY A 4 -49.87 41.65 22.53
C GLY A 4 -48.32 41.64 22.55
N ILE A 5 -47.75 40.74 23.35
CA ILE A 5 -46.33 40.44 23.39
C ILE A 5 -46.11 39.32 22.38
N ILE A 6 -45.37 39.63 21.31
CA ILE A 6 -44.91 38.64 20.31
C ILE A 6 -43.59 38.08 20.84
N LEU A 7 -43.65 36.79 21.25
CA LEU A 7 -42.46 36.04 21.66
C LEU A 7 -41.79 35.47 20.40
N ALA A 8 -40.70 36.06 19.99
CA ALA A 8 -39.87 35.56 18.89
C ALA A 8 -39.01 34.39 19.40
N ILE A 9 -39.37 33.17 19.03
CA ILE A 9 -38.56 31.95 19.27
C ILE A 9 -37.46 31.91 18.21
N LEU A 10 -36.22 32.21 18.61
CA LEU A 10 -35.02 32.06 17.78
C LEU A 10 -34.61 30.60 17.80
N VAL A 11 -34.98 29.87 16.76
CA VAL A 11 -34.51 28.50 16.57
C VAL A 11 -33.07 28.56 16.06
N MET A 12 -32.10 28.39 16.96
CA MET A 12 -30.70 28.12 16.57
C MET A 12 -30.59 26.75 15.96
N PHE A 13 -30.61 26.68 14.64
CA PHE A 13 -30.27 25.47 13.88
C PHE A 13 -28.74 25.30 13.93
N GLY A 14 -28.28 24.49 14.88
CA GLY A 14 -26.89 24.08 14.97
C GLY A 14 -26.53 23.22 13.77
N MET A 15 -25.88 23.83 12.76
CA MET A 15 -25.20 23.10 11.69
C MET A 15 -23.98 22.40 12.28
N THR A 16 -24.14 21.11 12.63
CA THR A 16 -22.98 20.23 12.82
C THR A 16 -22.32 20.06 11.45
N MET A 17 -21.25 20.81 11.21
CA MET A 17 -20.32 20.52 10.12
C MET A 17 -19.71 19.14 10.42
N MET A 18 -20.19 18.10 9.72
CA MET A 18 -19.45 16.88 9.55
C MET A 18 -18.22 17.24 8.72
N ALA A 19 -17.05 17.27 9.38
CA ALA A 19 -15.78 17.31 8.68
C ALA A 19 -15.74 16.03 7.84
N GLN A 20 -15.90 16.18 6.52
CA GLN A 20 -15.57 15.12 5.58
C GLN A 20 -14.04 14.97 5.66
N ASP A 21 -13.60 13.77 6.03
CA ASP A 21 -12.20 13.38 6.02
C ASP A 21 -11.74 13.37 4.54
N GLU A 22 -11.17 14.48 4.08
CA GLU A 22 -10.70 14.66 2.69
C GLU A 22 -9.53 13.72 2.33
N ASN A 23 -9.07 12.90 3.28
CA ASN A 23 -7.93 12.00 3.10
C ASN A 23 -8.32 10.56 2.70
N SER A 24 -9.54 10.31 2.26
CA SER A 24 -10.00 8.98 1.84
C SER A 24 -9.33 8.47 0.55
N GLY A 25 -8.68 9.37 -0.24
CA GLY A 25 -8.09 9.01 -1.54
C GLY A 25 -6.73 8.31 -1.47
N ASN A 26 -6.01 8.42 -0.35
CA ASN A 26 -4.64 7.91 -0.22
C ASN A 26 -4.51 6.66 0.66
N LYS A 27 -5.60 6.15 1.22
CA LYS A 27 -5.58 4.93 2.06
C LYS A 27 -5.80 3.67 1.22
N LEU A 28 -5.27 2.55 1.72
CA LEU A 28 -5.50 1.26 1.08
C LEU A 28 -6.99 0.90 1.05
N PRO A 29 -7.50 0.42 -0.09
CA PRO A 29 -8.86 -0.08 -0.20
C PRO A 29 -9.02 -1.38 0.62
N SER A 30 -10.22 -1.64 1.13
CA SER A 30 -10.55 -2.90 1.80
C SER A 30 -10.87 -3.98 0.77
N VAL A 31 -9.95 -4.90 0.58
CA VAL A 31 -10.10 -6.04 -0.33
C VAL A 31 -9.65 -7.31 0.36
N THR A 32 -10.38 -8.41 0.16
CA THR A 32 -9.94 -9.72 0.65
C THR A 32 -9.11 -10.41 -0.42
N ILE A 33 -7.84 -10.66 -0.11
CA ILE A 33 -6.88 -11.41 -0.91
C ILE A 33 -6.40 -12.63 -0.11
N LYS A 34 -5.31 -13.27 -0.49
CA LYS A 34 -4.79 -14.45 0.19
C LYS A 34 -3.36 -14.27 0.64
N THR A 35 -3.02 -14.91 1.73
CA THR A 35 -1.63 -15.15 2.13
C THR A 35 -1.03 -16.30 1.31
N LEU A 36 0.27 -16.52 1.40
CA LEU A 36 0.99 -17.55 0.67
C LEU A 36 0.52 -18.97 1.01
N ASP A 37 0.03 -19.19 2.24
CA ASP A 37 -0.58 -20.47 2.68
C ASP A 37 -2.05 -20.64 2.26
N GLY A 38 -2.62 -19.64 1.58
CA GLY A 38 -3.98 -19.65 1.06
C GLY A 38 -5.05 -19.13 2.02
N SER A 39 -4.68 -18.67 3.22
CA SER A 39 -5.60 -18.05 4.18
C SER A 39 -6.13 -16.71 3.65
N SER A 40 -7.32 -16.30 4.10
CA SER A 40 -7.87 -14.99 3.75
C SER A 40 -7.14 -13.87 4.49
N PHE A 41 -6.85 -12.78 3.79
CA PHE A 41 -6.17 -11.59 4.30
C PHE A 41 -6.89 -10.32 3.80
N ASN A 42 -7.21 -9.39 4.70
CA ASN A 42 -7.76 -8.09 4.30
C ASN A 42 -6.62 -7.10 4.08
N THR A 43 -6.63 -6.38 2.97
CA THR A 43 -5.59 -5.40 2.64
C THR A 43 -5.52 -4.21 3.60
N GLN A 44 -6.55 -3.96 4.39
CA GLN A 44 -6.50 -2.97 5.47
C GLN A 44 -5.67 -3.44 6.69
N ASP A 45 -5.37 -4.74 6.78
CA ASP A 45 -4.50 -5.29 7.81
C ASP A 45 -3.01 -5.14 7.46
N ILE A 46 -2.69 -4.63 6.26
CA ILE A 46 -1.33 -4.22 5.89
C ILE A 46 -0.90 -3.08 6.82
N SER A 47 0.06 -3.37 7.68
CA SER A 47 0.55 -2.42 8.70
C SER A 47 2.02 -2.68 9.04
N ASN A 48 2.67 -1.69 9.65
CA ASN A 48 4.07 -1.77 10.05
C ASN A 48 4.38 -0.85 11.25
N ASP A 49 3.54 -0.85 12.27
CA ASP A 49 3.75 -0.14 13.55
C ASP A 49 4.22 1.32 13.39
N GLY A 50 3.62 2.03 12.43
CA GLY A 50 3.94 3.44 12.17
C GLY A 50 5.19 3.68 11.32
N LYS A 51 5.82 2.62 10.77
CA LYS A 51 6.98 2.68 9.89
C LYS A 51 6.59 2.59 8.41
N PRO A 52 7.49 2.90 7.47
CA PRO A 52 7.21 2.81 6.03
C PRO A 52 6.79 1.41 5.58
N ILE A 53 5.94 1.37 4.55
CA ILE A 53 5.52 0.13 3.89
C ILE A 53 5.74 0.28 2.39
N VAL A 54 6.27 -0.77 1.78
CA VAL A 54 6.34 -0.92 0.31
C VAL A 54 5.35 -2.00 -0.12
N ILE A 55 4.54 -1.72 -1.13
CA ILE A 55 3.66 -2.71 -1.77
C ILE A 55 4.03 -2.76 -3.25
N SER A 56 4.55 -3.90 -3.72
CA SER A 56 4.86 -4.09 -5.14
C SER A 56 4.00 -5.18 -5.76
N PHE A 57 3.33 -4.87 -6.87
CA PHE A 57 2.55 -5.82 -7.66
C PHE A 57 3.42 -6.46 -8.72
N TRP A 58 3.43 -7.79 -8.74
CA TRP A 58 4.29 -8.59 -9.60
C TRP A 58 3.61 -9.87 -10.10
N ALA A 59 4.27 -10.63 -10.99
CA ALA A 59 3.82 -11.94 -11.43
C ALA A 59 5.00 -12.82 -11.88
N LEU A 60 4.81 -14.13 -11.88
CA LEU A 60 5.81 -15.12 -12.32
C LEU A 60 6.27 -14.93 -13.78
N TRP A 61 5.38 -14.49 -14.65
CA TRP A 61 5.66 -14.22 -16.06
C TRP A 61 6.32 -12.85 -16.32
N CYS A 62 6.34 -11.98 -15.33
CA CYS A 62 6.90 -10.63 -15.44
C CYS A 62 8.40 -10.64 -15.13
N LYS A 63 9.24 -10.50 -16.17
CA LYS A 63 10.70 -10.49 -16.00
C LYS A 63 11.19 -9.26 -15.22
N PRO A 64 10.81 -8.01 -15.55
CA PRO A 64 11.27 -6.84 -14.80
C PRO A 64 10.79 -6.85 -13.33
N CYS A 65 9.59 -7.38 -13.06
CA CYS A 65 9.13 -7.53 -11.66
C CYS A 65 10.06 -8.43 -10.83
N LYS A 66 10.52 -9.53 -11.43
CA LYS A 66 11.44 -10.44 -10.73
C LYS A 66 12.82 -9.84 -10.51
N GLN A 67 13.25 -8.94 -11.41
CA GLN A 67 14.49 -8.17 -11.23
C GLN A 67 14.35 -7.18 -10.06
N GLU A 68 13.26 -6.42 -10.03
CA GLU A 68 12.92 -5.52 -8.91
C GLU A 68 12.89 -6.28 -7.57
N MET A 69 12.14 -7.40 -7.50
CA MET A 69 12.03 -8.18 -6.27
C MET A 69 13.37 -8.79 -5.82
N ASN A 70 14.25 -9.17 -6.76
CA ASN A 70 15.59 -9.64 -6.40
C ASN A 70 16.42 -8.49 -5.82
N ALA A 71 16.41 -7.30 -6.43
CA ALA A 71 17.12 -6.13 -5.93
C ALA A 71 16.62 -5.74 -4.53
N TYR A 72 15.31 -5.74 -4.33
CA TYR A 72 14.73 -5.48 -2.99
C TYR A 72 15.14 -6.55 -1.97
N ALA A 73 15.15 -7.82 -2.36
CA ALA A 73 15.54 -8.92 -1.47
C ALA A 73 17.02 -8.84 -1.06
N GLU A 74 17.90 -8.43 -1.96
CA GLU A 74 19.34 -8.26 -1.71
C GLU A 74 19.62 -7.13 -0.72
N ASN A 75 18.81 -6.08 -0.73
CA ASN A 75 18.99 -4.89 0.12
C ASN A 75 18.08 -4.86 1.36
N TYR A 76 17.16 -5.82 1.50
CA TYR A 76 16.07 -5.75 2.47
C TYR A 76 16.52 -5.66 3.93
N GLU A 77 17.56 -6.41 4.30
CA GLU A 77 18.11 -6.40 5.66
C GLU A 77 18.63 -5.01 6.03
N GLU A 78 19.44 -4.40 5.14
CA GLU A 78 19.96 -3.03 5.31
C GLU A 78 18.84 -2.01 5.40
N TRP A 79 17.84 -2.10 4.50
CA TRP A 79 16.68 -1.20 4.50
C TRP A 79 15.85 -1.30 5.78
N GLN A 80 15.68 -2.53 6.30
CA GLN A 80 14.98 -2.75 7.56
C GLN A 80 15.75 -2.20 8.74
N GLU A 81 17.06 -2.38 8.79
CA GLU A 81 17.90 -1.84 9.87
C GLU A 81 17.86 -0.31 9.89
N ALA A 82 17.94 0.32 8.72
CA ALA A 82 17.97 1.78 8.61
C ALA A 82 16.60 2.43 8.88
N THR A 83 15.51 1.86 8.37
CA THR A 83 14.20 2.52 8.30
C THR A 83 13.07 1.75 8.98
N GLY A 84 13.27 0.47 9.24
CA GLY A 84 12.24 -0.44 9.70
C GLY A 84 11.17 -0.75 8.65
N VAL A 85 11.45 -0.51 7.36
CA VAL A 85 10.50 -0.74 6.27
C VAL A 85 10.01 -2.20 6.23
N LYS A 86 8.76 -2.38 5.84
CA LYS A 86 8.17 -3.69 5.55
C LYS A 86 7.72 -3.75 4.08
N ILE A 87 8.09 -4.83 3.38
CA ILE A 87 7.75 -5.00 1.97
C ILE A 87 6.71 -6.10 1.82
N TYR A 88 5.62 -5.80 1.13
CA TYR A 88 4.59 -6.73 0.70
C TYR A 88 4.66 -6.90 -0.82
N ALA A 89 5.00 -8.10 -1.28
CA ALA A 89 5.03 -8.46 -2.69
C ALA A 89 3.71 -9.14 -3.06
N VAL A 90 2.86 -8.45 -3.82
CA VAL A 90 1.52 -8.92 -4.19
C VAL A 90 1.56 -9.58 -5.56
N SER A 91 1.46 -10.92 -5.61
CA SER A 91 1.36 -11.66 -6.86
C SER A 91 -0.04 -11.51 -7.47
N ILE A 92 -0.07 -11.15 -8.75
CA ILE A 92 -1.30 -11.12 -9.56
C ILE A 92 -1.43 -12.35 -10.47
N ASP A 93 -0.69 -13.41 -10.19
CA ASP A 93 -0.84 -14.69 -10.90
C ASP A 93 -2.23 -15.25 -10.69
N ASP A 94 -2.89 -15.63 -11.77
CA ASP A 94 -4.27 -16.15 -11.76
C ASP A 94 -4.39 -17.50 -11.01
N ALA A 95 -5.61 -17.96 -10.81
CA ALA A 95 -5.87 -19.19 -10.07
C ALA A 95 -5.16 -20.45 -10.65
N ARG A 96 -4.77 -20.43 -11.94
CA ARG A 96 -4.05 -21.55 -12.58
C ARG A 96 -2.55 -21.53 -12.31
N SER A 97 -2.00 -20.33 -12.09
CA SER A 97 -0.56 -20.12 -11.88
C SER A 97 -0.18 -19.87 -10.42
N THR A 98 -1.12 -19.44 -9.59
CA THR A 98 -0.91 -19.11 -8.16
C THR A 98 -0.20 -20.24 -7.38
N ALA A 99 -0.52 -21.51 -7.64
CA ALA A 99 0.13 -22.64 -6.96
C ALA A 99 1.65 -22.72 -7.19
N LYS A 100 2.17 -22.04 -8.22
CA LYS A 100 3.61 -21.99 -8.54
C LYS A 100 4.34 -20.85 -7.80
N VAL A 101 3.61 -19.92 -7.19
CA VAL A 101 4.20 -18.77 -6.51
C VAL A 101 5.01 -19.22 -5.30
N MET A 102 4.43 -20.02 -4.41
CA MET A 102 5.10 -20.48 -3.19
C MET A 102 6.45 -21.18 -3.50
N PRO A 103 6.53 -22.21 -4.37
CA PRO A 103 7.81 -22.86 -4.66
C PRO A 103 8.81 -21.92 -5.34
N PHE A 104 8.34 -20.95 -6.14
CA PHE A 104 9.22 -19.97 -6.77
C PHE A 104 9.83 -19.04 -5.72
N VAL A 105 9.02 -18.43 -4.83
CA VAL A 105 9.50 -17.49 -3.79
C VAL A 105 10.44 -18.18 -2.82
N SER A 106 10.09 -19.41 -2.39
CA SER A 106 10.94 -20.22 -1.51
C SER A 106 12.29 -20.55 -2.15
N GLY A 107 12.28 -20.88 -3.46
CA GLY A 107 13.51 -21.12 -4.22
C GLY A 107 14.38 -19.88 -4.42
N LYS A 108 13.80 -18.69 -4.33
CA LYS A 108 14.50 -17.39 -4.39
C LYS A 108 15.00 -16.92 -3.03
N GLY A 109 14.43 -17.42 -1.95
CA GLY A 109 14.74 -16.96 -0.59
C GLY A 109 14.34 -15.52 -0.33
N TRP A 110 13.28 -15.04 -1.00
CA TRP A 110 12.80 -13.67 -0.79
C TRP A 110 12.29 -13.47 0.65
N PRO A 111 12.81 -12.49 1.40
CA PRO A 111 12.46 -12.29 2.81
C PRO A 111 11.18 -11.49 3.03
N MET A 112 10.56 -10.96 1.95
CA MET A 112 9.38 -10.12 2.00
C MET A 112 8.11 -10.92 2.28
N ASP A 113 7.06 -10.25 2.78
CA ASP A 113 5.72 -10.83 2.91
C ASP A 113 5.06 -11.00 1.53
N ILE A 114 4.67 -12.20 1.21
CA ILE A 114 4.04 -12.53 -0.08
C ILE A 114 2.52 -12.62 0.09
N LEU A 115 1.80 -11.83 -0.70
CA LEU A 115 0.33 -11.88 -0.81
C LEU A 115 -0.08 -12.33 -2.21
N LEU A 116 -1.25 -12.93 -2.33
CA LEU A 116 -1.77 -13.47 -3.58
C LEU A 116 -3.10 -12.81 -3.92
N ASP A 117 -3.18 -12.21 -5.10
CA ASP A 117 -4.38 -11.57 -5.65
C ASP A 117 -4.83 -12.27 -6.95
N PRO A 118 -5.25 -13.56 -6.88
CA PRO A 118 -5.51 -14.38 -8.05
C PRO A 118 -6.70 -13.90 -8.92
N ASN A 119 -7.57 -13.08 -8.35
CA ASN A 119 -8.69 -12.48 -9.06
C ASN A 119 -8.37 -11.07 -9.57
N GLY A 120 -7.26 -10.47 -9.15
CA GLY A 120 -6.89 -9.09 -9.45
C GLY A 120 -7.79 -8.06 -8.78
N ASP A 121 -8.42 -8.40 -7.65
CA ASP A 121 -9.34 -7.50 -6.95
C ASP A 121 -8.58 -6.32 -6.32
N PHE A 122 -7.46 -6.59 -5.63
CA PHE A 122 -6.62 -5.56 -5.06
C PHE A 122 -5.90 -4.75 -6.14
N LYS A 123 -5.39 -5.44 -7.17
CA LYS A 123 -4.82 -4.80 -8.36
C LYS A 123 -5.78 -3.75 -8.95
N ARG A 124 -7.07 -4.11 -9.14
CA ARG A 124 -8.08 -3.19 -9.68
C ARG A 124 -8.39 -2.04 -8.73
N ALA A 125 -8.54 -2.35 -7.44
CA ALA A 125 -8.84 -1.35 -6.42
C ALA A 125 -7.72 -0.31 -6.27
N MET A 126 -6.46 -0.70 -6.51
CA MET A 126 -5.29 0.19 -6.53
C MET A 126 -5.03 0.81 -7.90
N SER A 127 -5.91 0.61 -8.89
CA SER A 127 -5.76 1.13 -10.27
C SER A 127 -4.46 0.71 -10.97
N VAL A 128 -3.93 -0.47 -10.64
CA VAL A 128 -2.70 -1.01 -11.23
C VAL A 128 -2.99 -1.51 -12.64
N ASN A 129 -2.49 -0.82 -13.65
CA ASN A 129 -2.67 -1.18 -15.07
C ASN A 129 -1.46 -1.93 -15.62
N MET A 130 -0.26 -1.63 -15.15
CA MET A 130 1.02 -2.18 -15.60
C MET A 130 1.82 -2.67 -14.38
N ILE A 131 2.62 -3.73 -14.55
CA ILE A 131 3.53 -4.24 -13.54
C ILE A 131 4.98 -4.28 -14.06
N PRO A 132 6.02 -4.14 -13.19
CA PRO A 132 5.88 -3.87 -11.78
C PRO A 132 5.21 -2.52 -11.49
N HIS A 133 4.44 -2.46 -10.42
CA HIS A 133 3.88 -1.23 -9.90
C HIS A 133 4.08 -1.24 -8.39
N THR A 134 4.86 -0.28 -7.91
CA THR A 134 5.25 -0.18 -6.52
C THR A 134 4.67 1.08 -5.89
N PHE A 135 4.13 0.93 -4.69
CA PHE A 135 3.61 1.98 -3.84
C PHE A 135 4.43 2.05 -2.56
N ILE A 136 4.72 3.27 -2.10
CA ILE A 136 5.31 3.50 -0.77
C ILE A 136 4.26 4.21 0.09
N LEU A 137 4.05 3.67 1.28
CA LEU A 137 3.12 4.21 2.26
C LEU A 137 3.90 4.73 3.46
N ASN A 138 3.36 5.82 4.04
CA ASN A 138 3.85 6.33 5.32
C ASN A 138 3.32 5.47 6.50
N GLY A 139 3.78 5.78 7.71
CA GLY A 139 3.38 5.08 8.93
C GLY A 139 1.89 5.19 9.30
N LYS A 140 1.12 6.04 8.58
CA LYS A 140 -0.34 6.15 8.72
C LYS A 140 -1.10 5.26 7.73
N GLY A 141 -0.38 4.51 6.87
CA GLY A 141 -0.96 3.70 5.80
C GLY A 141 -1.46 4.51 4.61
N GLU A 142 -0.95 5.72 4.42
CA GLU A 142 -1.27 6.59 3.29
C GLU A 142 -0.24 6.41 2.19
N VAL A 143 -0.69 6.22 0.94
CA VAL A 143 0.19 6.17 -0.23
C VAL A 143 0.81 7.56 -0.43
N VAL A 144 2.11 7.65 -0.38
CA VAL A 144 2.88 8.89 -0.52
C VAL A 144 3.73 8.92 -1.78
N TYR A 145 4.02 7.75 -2.37
CA TYR A 145 4.77 7.61 -3.61
C TYR A 145 4.31 6.39 -4.39
N GLN A 146 4.42 6.44 -5.71
CA GLN A 146 4.23 5.28 -6.59
C GLN A 146 5.06 5.42 -7.87
N HIS A 147 5.47 4.27 -8.41
CA HIS A 147 6.10 4.20 -9.73
C HIS A 147 5.71 2.92 -10.47
N THR A 148 5.95 2.91 -11.78
CA THR A 148 5.77 1.75 -12.65
C THR A 148 7.06 1.47 -13.41
N SER A 149 7.26 0.21 -13.80
CA SER A 149 8.47 -0.26 -14.45
C SER A 149 9.67 -0.37 -13.50
N TYR A 150 10.67 -1.13 -13.93
CA TYR A 150 11.93 -1.30 -13.20
C TYR A 150 13.11 -1.21 -14.16
N TYR A 151 14.16 -0.55 -13.74
CA TYR A 151 15.50 -0.53 -14.33
C TYR A 151 16.54 -0.66 -13.21
N GLU A 152 17.71 -1.18 -13.54
CA GLU A 152 18.82 -1.37 -12.59
C GLU A 152 19.27 -0.03 -12.00
N GLY A 153 19.37 0.05 -10.68
CA GLY A 153 19.65 1.27 -9.92
C GLY A 153 18.41 2.00 -9.39
N LEU A 154 17.20 1.63 -9.81
CA LEU A 154 15.97 2.21 -9.26
C LEU A 154 15.80 1.90 -7.77
N GLU A 155 16.32 0.77 -7.30
CA GLU A 155 16.31 0.37 -5.89
C GLU A 155 16.96 1.42 -4.99
N ASP A 156 18.02 2.10 -5.44
CA ASP A 156 18.68 3.16 -4.67
C ASP A 156 17.78 4.39 -4.51
N GLU A 157 17.08 4.79 -5.60
CA GLU A 157 16.11 5.89 -5.55
C GLU A 157 14.93 5.55 -4.62
N ILE A 158 14.46 4.31 -4.67
CA ILE A 158 13.39 3.82 -3.80
C ILE A 158 13.82 3.85 -2.34
N PHE A 159 15.05 3.46 -2.05
CA PHE A 159 15.59 3.52 -0.70
C PHE A 159 15.66 4.95 -0.16
N GLU A 160 16.16 5.91 -0.95
CA GLU A 160 16.14 7.33 -0.55
C GLU A 160 14.74 7.84 -0.21
N ILE A 161 13.72 7.39 -0.97
CA ILE A 161 12.32 7.75 -0.67
C ILE A 161 11.86 7.11 0.64
N ILE A 162 12.19 5.83 0.87
CA ILE A 162 11.85 5.13 2.10
C ILE A 162 12.48 5.81 3.32
N GLU A 163 13.74 6.26 3.22
CA GLU A 163 14.43 6.99 4.29
C GLU A 163 13.72 8.32 4.61
N LYS A 164 13.34 9.10 3.60
CA LYS A 164 12.58 10.35 3.78
C LYS A 164 11.24 10.10 4.45
N VAL A 165 10.53 9.05 4.01
CA VAL A 165 9.24 8.65 4.63
C VAL A 165 9.43 8.21 6.08
N ALA A 166 10.49 7.47 6.38
CA ALA A 166 10.84 7.06 7.74
C ALA A 166 11.17 8.26 8.65
N ALA A 167 11.82 9.28 8.10
CA ALA A 167 12.11 10.55 8.79
C ALA A 167 10.87 11.45 8.94
N GLY A 168 9.74 11.11 8.31
CA GLY A 168 8.52 11.93 8.29
C GLY A 168 8.62 13.16 7.40
N GLU A 169 9.53 13.14 6.43
CA GLU A 169 9.73 14.23 5.47
C GLU A 169 8.68 14.20 4.36
N ASN A 170 8.42 15.38 3.78
CA ASN A 170 7.55 15.49 2.62
C ASN A 170 8.34 15.13 1.35
N ILE A 171 7.94 14.09 0.62
CA ILE A 171 8.63 13.64 -0.59
C ILE A 171 8.31 14.46 -1.85
N ASN A 172 7.41 15.44 -1.76
CA ASN A 172 7.01 16.31 -2.86
C ASN A 172 7.71 17.70 -2.85
N GLU A 173 8.73 17.88 -2.02
CA GLU A 173 9.55 19.10 -1.96
C GLU A 173 10.91 18.91 -2.60
#